data_e873676ba36f309ddae5e97a4d2c6ddc
#
_entry.id   e873676ba36f309ddae5e97a4d2c6ddc
#
_cell.length_a   1.000
_cell.length_b   1.000
_cell.length_c   1.000
_cell.angle_alpha   90.00
_cell.angle_beta   90.00
_cell.angle_gamma   90.00
#
_symmetry.space_group_name_H-M   'P 1'
#
loop_
_entity.id
_entity.type
_entity.pdbx_description
1 polymer ?
#
loop_
_entity_poly.entity_id
_entity_poly.type
_entity_poly.pdbx_seq_one_letter_code
_entity_poly.pdbx_strand_id
1 'polypeptide(L)'
;MGNKMIDVPEMFGSMVFNDAAMKAKLPKDVYLKLKDTIDQGAALDPTVADVVANAMMDWAMEKGATHFTHWFQPMTGITAEKHDSFITPAAGGRVMMDFSGKELIKGEPDASSFPSGGLRATFEARGYTSWDPTSYAFVKDHTLYIPTVFCSYSGEVLDKKRRSCVPWNF
;
A
#
# COMPACT_ATOMS: atom_id res chain seq x y z
N MET A 1 -6.06 23.28 -29.62
CA MET A 1 -6.08 22.10 -28.72
C MET A 1 -7.53 21.85 -28.34
N GLY A 2 -8.14 20.78 -28.90
CA GLY A 2 -9.54 20.46 -28.62
C GLY A 2 -9.69 20.05 -27.16
N ASN A 3 -10.63 20.69 -26.49
CA ASN A 3 -11.03 20.32 -25.12
C ASN A 3 -11.72 18.95 -25.20
N LYS A 4 -10.98 17.87 -24.96
CA LYS A 4 -11.56 16.52 -24.91
C LYS A 4 -12.51 16.53 -23.71
N MET A 5 -13.80 16.40 -23.95
CA MET A 5 -14.79 16.28 -22.89
C MET A 5 -14.38 15.11 -21.99
N ILE A 6 -14.32 15.36 -20.71
CA ILE A 6 -13.97 14.36 -19.71
C ILE A 6 -15.14 13.38 -19.62
N ASP A 7 -14.88 12.11 -19.94
CA ASP A 7 -15.85 11.03 -19.71
C ASP A 7 -15.76 10.61 -18.24
N VAL A 8 -16.64 11.14 -17.41
CA VAL A 8 -16.64 10.89 -15.96
C VAL A 8 -16.83 9.42 -15.62
N PRO A 9 -17.73 8.67 -16.26
CA PRO A 9 -17.84 7.22 -16.06
C PRO A 9 -16.55 6.46 -16.37
N GLU A 10 -15.84 6.79 -17.43
CA GLU A 10 -14.58 6.16 -17.81
C GLU A 10 -13.44 6.52 -16.83
N MET A 11 -13.45 7.75 -16.34
CA MET A 11 -12.44 8.20 -15.36
C MET A 11 -12.66 7.70 -13.95
N PHE A 12 -13.91 7.40 -13.58
CA PHE A 12 -14.23 7.01 -12.22
C PHE A 12 -13.54 5.70 -11.83
N GLY A 13 -12.73 5.76 -10.78
CA GLY A 13 -11.96 4.61 -10.30
C GLY A 13 -10.76 4.22 -11.16
N SER A 14 -10.45 4.94 -12.26
CA SER A 14 -9.32 4.60 -13.15
C SER A 14 -7.96 4.68 -12.49
N MET A 15 -7.84 5.43 -11.38
CA MET A 15 -6.63 5.60 -10.57
C MET A 15 -6.66 4.74 -9.31
N VAL A 16 -7.55 3.75 -9.22
CA VAL A 16 -7.70 2.85 -8.08
C VAL A 16 -7.35 1.43 -8.51
N PHE A 17 -6.50 0.75 -7.74
CA PHE A 17 -6.19 -0.67 -7.92
C PHE A 17 -7.34 -1.52 -7.39
N ASN A 18 -8.49 -1.38 -8.06
CA ASN A 18 -9.74 -2.03 -7.70
C ASN A 18 -9.82 -3.47 -8.22
N ASP A 19 -10.94 -4.12 -7.98
CA ASP A 19 -11.18 -5.52 -8.39
C ASP A 19 -10.94 -5.75 -9.89
N ALA A 20 -11.35 -4.80 -10.74
CA ALA A 20 -11.13 -4.90 -12.19
C ALA A 20 -9.64 -4.82 -12.55
N ALA A 21 -8.90 -3.91 -11.92
CA ALA A 21 -7.45 -3.78 -12.11
C ALA A 21 -6.71 -5.02 -11.60
N MET A 22 -7.06 -5.52 -10.42
CA MET A 22 -6.50 -6.75 -9.84
C MET A 22 -6.71 -7.95 -10.77
N LYS A 23 -7.93 -8.13 -11.25
CA LYS A 23 -8.29 -9.22 -12.18
C LYS A 23 -7.55 -9.14 -13.52
N ALA A 24 -7.29 -7.93 -14.00
CA ALA A 24 -6.56 -7.71 -15.26
C ALA A 24 -5.05 -7.91 -15.14
N LYS A 25 -4.47 -7.63 -13.95
CA LYS A 25 -3.03 -7.59 -13.73
C LYS A 25 -2.46 -8.82 -13.04
N LEU A 26 -3.26 -9.55 -12.27
CA LEU A 26 -2.82 -10.70 -11.52
C LEU A 26 -3.08 -12.02 -12.25
N PRO A 27 -2.20 -13.02 -12.10
CA PRO A 27 -2.53 -14.41 -12.42
C PRO A 27 -3.82 -14.83 -11.71
N LYS A 28 -4.63 -15.65 -12.37
CA LYS A 28 -5.96 -16.03 -11.88
C LYS A 28 -5.97 -16.61 -10.47
N ASP A 29 -5.01 -17.48 -10.18
CA ASP A 29 -4.85 -18.13 -8.86
C ASP A 29 -4.47 -17.13 -7.77
N VAL A 30 -3.57 -16.18 -8.08
CA VAL A 30 -3.17 -15.10 -7.17
C VAL A 30 -4.32 -14.14 -6.93
N TYR A 31 -5.06 -13.77 -7.98
CA TYR A 31 -6.26 -12.94 -7.86
C TYR A 31 -7.29 -13.57 -6.93
N LEU A 32 -7.56 -14.87 -7.09
CA LEU A 32 -8.52 -15.57 -6.24
C LEU A 32 -8.08 -15.61 -4.77
N LYS A 33 -6.80 -15.88 -4.51
CA LYS A 33 -6.25 -15.83 -3.13
C LYS A 33 -6.34 -14.44 -2.53
N LEU A 34 -5.99 -13.39 -3.29
CA LEU A 34 -6.11 -12.02 -2.83
C LEU A 34 -7.56 -11.65 -2.55
N LYS A 35 -8.48 -12.07 -3.42
CA LYS A 35 -9.91 -11.84 -3.25
C LYS A 35 -10.44 -12.50 -1.98
N ASP A 36 -10.07 -13.75 -1.73
CA ASP A 36 -10.42 -14.47 -0.50
C ASP A 36 -9.86 -13.77 0.75
N THR A 37 -8.60 -13.30 0.68
CA THR A 37 -7.97 -12.49 1.74
C THR A 37 -8.78 -11.22 2.05
N ILE A 38 -9.22 -10.50 1.00
CA ILE A 38 -10.04 -9.28 1.14
C ILE A 38 -11.40 -9.62 1.77
N ASP A 39 -12.06 -10.65 1.27
CA ASP A 39 -13.42 -11.04 1.72
C ASP A 39 -13.40 -11.53 3.18
N GLN A 40 -12.32 -12.16 3.61
CA GLN A 40 -12.15 -12.61 4.99
C GLN A 40 -11.58 -11.53 5.93
N GLY A 41 -11.07 -10.42 5.40
CA GLY A 41 -10.35 -9.42 6.17
C GLY A 41 -9.08 -9.97 6.83
N ALA A 42 -8.41 -10.89 6.14
CA ALA A 42 -7.20 -11.55 6.62
C ALA A 42 -5.92 -10.81 6.16
N ALA A 43 -4.78 -11.18 6.72
CA ALA A 43 -3.48 -10.72 6.22
C ALA A 43 -3.16 -11.37 4.87
N LEU A 44 -2.45 -10.64 4.01
CA LEU A 44 -1.99 -11.18 2.73
C LEU A 44 -1.03 -12.35 2.94
N ASP A 45 -1.27 -13.44 2.22
CA ASP A 45 -0.35 -14.59 2.20
C ASP A 45 1.02 -14.16 1.64
N PRO A 46 2.12 -14.30 2.42
CA PRO A 46 3.45 -13.93 1.95
C PRO A 46 3.87 -14.64 0.66
N THR A 47 3.33 -15.82 0.37
CA THR A 47 3.68 -16.58 -0.85
C THR A 47 3.20 -15.93 -2.14
N VAL A 48 2.22 -15.05 -2.07
CA VAL A 48 1.70 -14.29 -3.23
C VAL A 48 2.03 -12.81 -3.17
N ALA A 49 2.60 -12.35 -2.07
CA ALA A 49 2.85 -10.94 -1.82
C ALA A 49 3.74 -10.28 -2.88
N ASP A 50 4.80 -10.94 -3.31
CA ASP A 50 5.70 -10.43 -4.36
C ASP A 50 4.98 -10.29 -5.71
N VAL A 51 4.14 -11.25 -6.06
CA VAL A 51 3.37 -11.19 -7.31
C VAL A 51 2.36 -10.04 -7.27
N VAL A 52 1.70 -9.84 -6.14
CA VAL A 52 0.77 -8.74 -5.95
C VAL A 52 1.50 -7.40 -5.97
N ALA A 53 2.64 -7.29 -5.29
CA ALA A 53 3.44 -6.07 -5.26
C ALA A 53 3.92 -5.67 -6.65
N ASN A 54 4.52 -6.60 -7.40
CA ASN A 54 4.97 -6.33 -8.77
C ASN A 54 3.82 -5.91 -9.69
N ALA A 55 2.69 -6.60 -9.66
CA ALA A 55 1.52 -6.24 -10.46
C ALA A 55 0.96 -4.86 -10.09
N MET A 56 0.98 -4.52 -8.80
CA MET A 56 0.55 -3.21 -8.31
C MET A 56 1.52 -2.11 -8.75
N MET A 57 2.84 -2.36 -8.67
CA MET A 57 3.86 -1.43 -9.17
C MET A 57 3.70 -1.20 -10.67
N ASP A 58 3.62 -2.25 -11.49
CA ASP A 58 3.46 -2.14 -12.93
C ASP A 58 2.21 -1.33 -13.29
N TRP A 59 1.09 -1.63 -12.64
CA TRP A 59 -0.14 -0.87 -12.81
C TRP A 59 0.03 0.60 -12.40
N ALA A 60 0.67 0.87 -11.28
CA ALA A 60 0.91 2.24 -10.80
C ALA A 60 1.82 3.02 -11.74
N MET A 61 2.86 2.39 -12.28
CA MET A 61 3.75 3.00 -13.28
C MET A 61 3.01 3.33 -14.58
N GLU A 62 2.10 2.47 -15.05
CA GLU A 62 1.22 2.77 -16.19
C GLU A 62 0.32 4.00 -15.92
N LYS A 63 0.03 4.28 -14.64
CA LYS A 63 -0.70 5.48 -14.20
C LYS A 63 0.22 6.68 -13.93
N GLY A 64 1.52 6.55 -14.19
CA GLY A 64 2.52 7.61 -14.04
C GLY A 64 3.12 7.74 -12.64
N ALA A 65 2.93 6.75 -11.76
CA ALA A 65 3.57 6.74 -10.45
C ALA A 65 5.06 6.41 -10.58
N THR A 66 5.87 7.07 -9.77
CA THR A 66 7.33 6.85 -9.64
C THR A 66 7.72 6.54 -8.20
N HIS A 67 6.82 6.79 -7.28
CA HIS A 67 6.99 6.63 -5.83
C HIS A 67 5.80 5.88 -5.25
N PHE A 68 6.00 5.37 -4.04
CA PHE A 68 4.91 4.81 -3.24
C PHE A 68 4.94 5.36 -1.81
N THR A 69 3.84 5.28 -1.13
CA THR A 69 3.73 5.66 0.27
C THR A 69 2.79 4.71 1.01
N HIS A 70 3.21 4.28 2.19
CA HIS A 70 2.30 3.68 3.15
C HIS A 70 1.58 4.82 3.86
N TRP A 71 0.27 4.88 3.67
CA TRP A 71 -0.58 5.96 4.16
C TRP A 71 -1.53 5.43 5.23
N PHE A 72 -1.50 6.07 6.40
CA PHE A 72 -2.43 5.77 7.48
C PHE A 72 -2.74 7.04 8.26
N GLN A 73 -3.88 7.01 8.93
CA GLN A 73 -4.27 8.07 9.84
C GLN A 73 -4.12 7.57 11.27
N PRO A 74 -3.16 8.08 12.05
CA PRO A 74 -3.00 7.72 13.45
C PRO A 74 -4.20 8.20 14.29
N MET A 75 -4.34 7.62 15.48
CA MET A 75 -5.47 7.90 16.39
C MET A 75 -5.62 9.36 16.82
N THR A 76 -4.59 10.15 16.60
CA THR A 76 -4.61 11.62 16.82
C THR A 76 -5.38 12.40 15.76
N GLY A 77 -5.83 11.75 14.69
CA GLY A 77 -6.43 12.43 13.54
C GLY A 77 -5.42 13.06 12.58
N ILE A 78 -4.12 12.89 12.82
CA ILE A 78 -3.06 13.33 11.91
C ILE A 78 -2.82 12.25 10.87
N THR A 79 -2.93 12.62 9.59
CA THR A 79 -2.55 11.74 8.49
C THR A 79 -1.02 11.64 8.43
N ALA A 80 -0.52 10.40 8.40
CA ALA A 80 0.90 10.14 8.28
C ALA A 80 1.19 9.34 7.00
N GLU A 81 2.31 9.65 6.38
CA GLU A 81 2.76 9.06 5.13
C GLU A 81 4.25 8.80 5.21
N LYS A 82 4.68 7.65 4.69
CA LYS A 82 6.08 7.37 4.44
C LYS A 82 6.27 7.24 2.94
N HIS A 83 6.97 8.19 2.35
CA HIS A 83 7.28 8.19 0.92
C HIS A 83 8.54 7.40 0.63
N ASP A 84 8.49 6.59 -0.42
CA ASP A 84 9.64 5.86 -0.94
C ASP A 84 9.59 5.84 -2.48
N SER A 85 10.68 5.45 -3.12
CA SER A 85 10.79 5.39 -4.57
C SER A 85 10.84 3.95 -5.06
N PHE A 86 10.23 3.67 -6.20
CA PHE A 86 10.42 2.39 -6.90
C PHE A 86 11.84 2.20 -7.45
N ILE A 87 12.69 3.24 -7.40
CA ILE A 87 14.00 3.22 -8.01
C ILE A 87 15.04 2.74 -6.99
N THR A 88 15.71 1.65 -7.32
CA THR A 88 16.87 1.13 -6.58
C THR A 88 18.13 1.29 -7.43
N PRO A 89 19.21 1.93 -6.91
CA PRO A 89 20.48 2.01 -7.61
C PRO A 89 21.07 0.63 -7.89
N ALA A 90 21.51 0.42 -9.12
CA ALA A 90 22.19 -0.81 -9.53
C ALA A 90 23.60 -0.52 -10.01
N ALA A 91 24.44 -1.57 -10.11
CA ALA A 91 25.80 -1.44 -10.55
C ALA A 91 25.92 -0.81 -11.95
N GLY A 92 26.99 -0.05 -12.19
CA GLY A 92 27.27 0.60 -13.48
C GLY A 92 26.41 1.82 -13.79
N GLY A 93 25.93 2.53 -12.76
CA GLY A 93 25.13 3.76 -12.94
C GLY A 93 23.71 3.50 -13.47
N ARG A 94 23.26 2.26 -13.40
CA ARG A 94 21.89 1.86 -13.77
C ARG A 94 20.95 1.95 -12.58
N VAL A 95 19.66 1.89 -12.85
CA VAL A 95 18.62 1.78 -11.84
C VAL A 95 17.76 0.56 -12.14
N MET A 96 17.23 -0.06 -11.09
CA MET A 96 16.17 -1.06 -11.19
C MET A 96 14.89 -0.45 -10.63
N MET A 97 13.77 -0.84 -11.22
CA MET A 97 12.47 -0.62 -10.63
C MET A 97 12.16 -1.83 -9.76
N ASP A 98 11.87 -1.62 -8.50
CA ASP A 98 11.63 -2.67 -7.53
C ASP A 98 10.54 -2.29 -6.53
N PHE A 99 9.69 -3.23 -6.22
CA PHE A 99 8.69 -3.14 -5.17
C PHE A 99 8.32 -4.54 -4.72
N SER A 100 8.90 -4.96 -3.61
CA SER A 100 8.75 -6.31 -3.09
C SER A 100 7.45 -6.50 -2.28
N GLY A 101 7.03 -7.74 -2.14
CA GLY A 101 5.92 -8.09 -1.24
C GLY A 101 6.20 -7.71 0.21
N LYS A 102 7.46 -7.72 0.62
CA LYS A 102 7.86 -7.25 1.95
C LYS A 102 7.60 -5.75 2.11
N GLU A 103 7.90 -4.95 1.09
CA GLU A 103 7.62 -3.52 1.10
C GLU A 103 6.13 -3.23 1.02
N LEU A 104 5.38 -4.02 0.24
CA LEU A 104 3.92 -3.92 0.18
C LEU A 104 3.29 -4.21 1.55
N ILE A 105 3.68 -5.30 2.19
CA ILE A 105 3.05 -5.75 3.45
C ILE A 105 3.47 -4.90 4.63
N LYS A 106 4.75 -4.55 4.73
CA LYS A 106 5.32 -3.85 5.89
C LYS A 106 5.77 -2.44 5.52
N GLY A 107 5.04 -1.45 6.00
CA GLY A 107 5.61 -0.14 6.20
C GLY A 107 6.62 -0.16 7.36
N GLU A 108 7.48 0.84 7.44
CA GLU A 108 8.43 0.95 8.54
C GLU A 108 7.74 1.16 9.89
N PRO A 109 8.17 0.45 10.94
CA PRO A 109 7.51 0.49 12.24
C PRO A 109 7.84 1.73 13.08
N ASP A 110 8.62 2.67 12.56
CA ASP A 110 9.12 3.81 13.32
C ASP A 110 8.45 5.13 12.88
N ALA A 111 7.83 5.80 13.82
CA ALA A 111 7.23 7.12 13.63
C ALA A 111 8.23 8.22 13.25
N SER A 112 9.53 8.02 13.44
CA SER A 112 10.57 8.94 12.98
C SER A 112 10.58 9.10 11.45
N SER A 113 10.00 8.15 10.75
CA SER A 113 9.82 8.17 9.28
C SER A 113 8.66 9.04 8.82
N PHE A 114 7.83 9.55 9.73
CA PHE A 114 6.67 10.36 9.38
C PHE A 114 6.98 11.85 9.53
N PRO A 115 6.98 12.64 8.44
CA PRO A 115 7.37 14.05 8.48
C PRO A 115 6.45 14.93 9.31
N SER A 116 5.23 14.49 9.60
CA SER A 116 4.24 15.22 10.40
C SER A 116 4.30 14.93 11.91
N GLY A 117 5.22 14.07 12.35
CA GLY A 117 5.25 13.57 13.74
C GLY A 117 5.95 14.51 14.69
N GLY A 118 5.24 15.20 15.58
CA GLY A 118 5.79 15.68 16.82
C GLY A 118 6.05 14.54 17.82
N LEU A 119 6.60 14.84 19.00
CA LEU A 119 6.86 13.86 20.06
C LEU A 119 5.66 12.97 20.39
N ARG A 120 4.47 13.50 20.33
CA ARG A 120 3.22 12.77 20.58
C ARG A 120 2.93 11.74 19.48
N ALA A 121 3.04 12.13 18.20
CA ALA A 121 2.82 11.23 17.09
C ALA A 121 3.88 10.11 17.08
N THR A 122 5.14 10.43 17.41
CA THR A 122 6.22 9.46 17.59
C THR A 122 5.93 8.46 18.71
N PHE A 123 5.34 8.90 19.79
CA PHE A 123 4.98 8.02 20.91
C PHE A 123 3.77 7.12 20.57
N GLU A 124 2.77 7.65 19.90
CA GLU A 124 1.54 6.94 19.55
C GLU A 124 1.72 5.97 18.36
N ALA A 125 2.62 6.27 17.45
CA ALA A 125 2.90 5.45 16.26
C ALA A 125 4.03 4.41 16.47
N ARG A 126 4.21 3.91 17.67
CA ARG A 126 5.11 2.79 17.95
C ARG A 126 4.45 1.47 17.60
N GLY A 127 4.94 0.83 16.56
CA GLY A 127 4.42 -0.45 16.11
C GLY A 127 4.75 -0.71 14.65
N TYR A 128 3.97 -1.57 14.04
CA TYR A 128 4.12 -1.94 12.64
C TYR A 128 2.98 -1.35 11.82
N THR A 129 3.30 -0.87 10.62
CA THR A 129 2.28 -0.61 9.60
C THR A 129 2.19 -1.81 8.68
N SER A 130 0.99 -2.16 8.28
CA SER A 130 0.74 -3.26 7.36
C SER A 130 -0.29 -2.84 6.33
N TRP A 131 -0.10 -3.25 5.07
CA TRP A 131 -1.12 -3.03 4.05
C TRP A 131 -2.46 -3.61 4.50
N ASP A 132 -3.52 -2.83 4.32
CA ASP A 132 -4.90 -3.26 4.53
C ASP A 132 -5.51 -3.67 3.17
N PRO A 133 -5.55 -4.96 2.83
CA PRO A 133 -6.08 -5.40 1.54
C PRO A 133 -7.57 -5.07 1.32
N THR A 134 -8.31 -4.76 2.40
CA THR A 134 -9.72 -4.36 2.30
C THR A 134 -9.91 -2.93 1.81
N SER A 135 -8.81 -2.16 1.74
CA SER A 135 -8.78 -0.80 1.24
C SER A 135 -7.93 -0.74 -0.02
N TYR A 136 -8.51 -0.30 -1.13
CA TYR A 136 -7.82 -0.27 -2.40
C TYR A 136 -6.66 0.73 -2.41
N ALA A 137 -5.51 0.31 -2.92
CA ALA A 137 -4.43 1.22 -3.25
C ALA A 137 -4.86 2.12 -4.42
N PHE A 138 -4.30 3.32 -4.49
CA PHE A 138 -4.64 4.29 -5.53
C PHE A 138 -3.43 5.16 -5.90
N VAL A 139 -3.45 5.72 -7.10
CA VAL A 139 -2.42 6.65 -7.57
C VAL A 139 -2.94 8.08 -7.51
N LYS A 140 -2.13 8.97 -6.93
CA LYS A 140 -2.34 10.40 -6.90
C LYS A 140 -0.98 11.11 -6.95
N ASP A 141 -0.88 12.18 -7.74
CA ASP A 141 0.32 13.03 -7.81
C ASP A 141 1.63 12.22 -7.98
N HIS A 142 1.65 11.30 -8.95
CA HIS A 142 2.79 10.41 -9.25
C HIS A 142 3.21 9.46 -8.11
N THR A 143 2.36 9.25 -7.13
CA THR A 143 2.61 8.39 -5.98
C THR A 143 1.53 7.32 -5.87
N LEU A 144 1.94 6.07 -5.66
CA LEU A 144 1.08 4.98 -5.26
C LEU A 144 0.82 5.06 -3.75
N TYR A 145 -0.42 5.30 -3.36
CA TYR A 145 -0.86 5.29 -1.98
C TYR A 145 -1.33 3.90 -1.57
N ILE A 146 -0.71 3.35 -0.53
CA ILE A 146 -1.01 2.03 0.01
C ILE A 146 -1.67 2.22 1.37
N PRO A 147 -3.00 2.05 1.46
CA PRO A 147 -3.70 2.15 2.74
C PRO A 147 -3.17 1.11 3.73
N THR A 148 -2.77 1.56 4.90
CA THR A 148 -2.18 0.70 5.91
C THR A 148 -2.94 0.78 7.22
N VAL A 149 -2.87 -0.31 7.97
CA VAL A 149 -3.31 -0.35 9.36
C VAL A 149 -2.09 -0.32 10.26
N PHE A 150 -2.25 0.26 11.43
CA PHE A 150 -1.22 0.30 12.45
C PHE A 150 -1.44 -0.84 13.45
N CYS A 151 -0.38 -1.60 13.69
CA CYS A 151 -0.37 -2.66 14.69
C CYS A 151 0.66 -2.29 15.77
N SER A 152 0.23 -2.26 17.04
CA SER A 152 1.16 -2.00 18.13
C SER A 152 2.20 -3.13 18.29
N TYR A 153 3.29 -2.88 18.99
CA TYR A 153 4.28 -3.92 19.30
C TYR A 153 3.73 -5.07 20.13
N SER A 154 2.64 -4.85 20.86
CA SER A 154 1.92 -5.91 21.58
C SER A 154 1.12 -6.85 20.68
N GLY A 155 1.08 -6.57 19.37
CA GLY A 155 0.26 -7.32 18.41
C GLY A 155 -1.22 -6.98 18.48
N GLU A 156 -1.63 -6.05 19.32
CA GLU A 156 -3.01 -5.57 19.34
C GLU A 156 -3.26 -4.58 18.21
N VAL A 157 -4.36 -4.78 17.51
CA VAL A 157 -4.82 -3.83 16.48
C VAL A 157 -5.36 -2.60 17.17
N LEU A 158 -4.83 -1.42 16.86
CA LEU A 158 -5.32 -0.16 17.40
C LEU A 158 -6.72 0.21 16.86
N ASP A 159 -7.08 -0.28 15.69
CA ASP A 159 -8.43 -0.20 15.15
C ASP A 159 -9.19 -1.52 15.40
N LYS A 160 -10.03 -1.54 16.43
CA LYS A 160 -10.84 -2.71 16.80
C LYS A 160 -11.85 -3.16 15.73
N LYS A 161 -12.10 -2.35 14.70
CA LYS A 161 -13.01 -2.69 13.61
C LYS A 161 -12.34 -3.49 12.49
N ARG A 162 -11.02 -3.48 12.42
CA ARG A 162 -10.24 -4.16 11.39
C ARG A 162 -9.51 -5.35 11.98
N ARG A 163 -9.96 -6.55 11.68
CA ARG A 163 -9.39 -7.81 12.19
C ARG A 163 -8.12 -8.27 11.48
N SER A 164 -7.55 -7.44 10.61
CA SER A 164 -6.52 -7.85 9.66
C SER A 164 -5.07 -7.83 10.16
N CYS A 165 -4.81 -7.37 11.37
CA CYS A 165 -3.47 -7.49 11.95
C CYS A 165 -3.33 -8.82 12.69
N VAL A 166 -2.81 -9.82 12.00
CA VAL A 166 -2.35 -11.05 12.65
C VAL A 166 -1.02 -10.76 13.36
N PRO A 167 -0.85 -11.13 14.64
CA PRO A 167 0.44 -11.02 15.29
C PRO A 167 1.47 -11.80 14.48
N TRP A 168 2.54 -11.14 14.06
CA TRP A 168 3.65 -11.82 13.42
C TRP A 168 4.39 -12.59 14.50
N ASN A 169 4.26 -13.90 14.51
CA ASN A 169 5.19 -14.75 15.23
C ASN A 169 6.55 -14.67 14.50
N PHE A 170 7.50 -14.04 15.15
CA PHE A 170 8.92 -14.03 14.74
C PHE A 170 9.57 -15.36 15.08
#